data_e2080e7726f0aa1be598e6c33cf4d13b
#
_entry.id   e2080e7726f0aa1be598e6c33cf4d13b
#
_cell.length_a   1.000
_cell.length_b   1.000
_cell.length_c   1.000
_cell.angle_alpha   90.00
_cell.angle_beta   90.00
_cell.angle_gamma   90.00
#
_symmetry.space_group_name_H-M   'P 1'
#
loop_
_entity.id
_entity.type
_entity.pdbx_description
1 polymer ?
#
loop_
_entity_poly.entity_id
_entity_poly.type
_entity_poly.pdbx_seq_one_letter_code
_entity_poly.pdbx_strand_id
1 'polypeptide(L)'
;FDYKSLFDERNYPKQIDYLQLDIDPAPQTLEALKNLPLDDYRFSVITYETDVYRHGADIQDEQMAILKSHGYQLVAKNIKCEGNPYEDWWVDPAIVSEDTWRPFRTDIGSDSMEVILK
;
A
#
# COMPACT_ATOMS: atom_id res chain seq x y z
N PHE A 1 6.13 -15.04 13.32
CA PHE A 1 5.13 -14.08 13.82
C PHE A 1 3.86 -14.19 13.00
N ASP A 2 2.72 -14.29 13.66
CA ASP A 2 1.43 -14.51 13.01
C ASP A 2 0.51 -13.28 13.22
N TYR A 3 0.39 -12.46 12.20
CA TYR A 3 -0.45 -11.26 12.25
C TYR A 3 -1.93 -11.60 12.42
N LYS A 4 -2.41 -12.70 11.81
CA LYS A 4 -3.81 -13.10 11.93
C LYS A 4 -4.16 -13.39 13.38
N SER A 5 -3.32 -14.17 14.06
CA SER A 5 -3.53 -14.47 15.48
C SER A 5 -3.51 -13.22 16.34
N LEU A 6 -2.60 -12.30 16.05
CA LEU A 6 -2.52 -11.03 16.77
C LEU A 6 -3.79 -10.20 16.58
N PHE A 7 -4.25 -10.06 15.34
CA PHE A 7 -5.45 -9.28 15.03
C PHE A 7 -6.70 -9.91 15.66
N ASP A 8 -6.81 -11.24 15.62
CA ASP A 8 -7.93 -11.96 16.21
C ASP A 8 -7.95 -11.80 17.74
N GLU A 9 -6.79 -11.96 18.40
CA GLU A 9 -6.66 -11.79 19.84
C GLU A 9 -7.02 -10.38 20.31
N ARG A 10 -6.65 -9.37 19.52
CA ARG A 10 -6.90 -7.97 19.84
C ARG A 10 -8.27 -7.50 19.41
N ASN A 11 -9.07 -8.39 18.82
CA ASN A 11 -10.40 -8.06 18.31
C ASN A 11 -10.41 -6.86 17.36
N TYR A 12 -9.42 -6.81 16.46
CA TYR A 12 -9.39 -5.77 15.44
C TYR A 12 -10.61 -5.88 14.53
N PRO A 13 -11.18 -4.75 14.08
CA PRO A 13 -12.27 -4.80 13.11
C PRO A 13 -11.78 -5.45 11.81
N LYS A 14 -12.70 -6.14 11.12
CA LYS A 14 -12.36 -6.78 9.85
C LYS A 14 -12.07 -5.76 8.75
N GLN A 15 -12.61 -4.57 8.84
CA GLN A 15 -12.29 -3.43 7.99
C GLN A 15 -11.51 -2.41 8.81
N ILE A 16 -10.23 -2.26 8.50
CA ILE A 16 -9.32 -1.34 9.16
C ILE A 16 -9.13 -0.11 8.26
N ASP A 17 -9.13 1.07 8.84
CA ASP A 17 -9.13 2.32 8.06
C ASP A 17 -7.85 2.55 7.30
N TYR A 18 -6.70 2.29 7.91
CA TYR A 18 -5.40 2.64 7.33
C TYR A 18 -4.31 1.65 7.72
N LEU A 19 -3.51 1.29 6.72
CA LEU A 19 -2.29 0.51 6.90
C LEU A 19 -1.12 1.24 6.26
N GLN A 20 -0.06 1.45 7.01
CA GLN A 20 1.22 1.87 6.47
C GLN A 20 2.20 0.70 6.56
N LEU A 21 2.78 0.34 5.43
CA LEU A 21 3.84 -0.67 5.35
C LEU A 21 5.15 0.02 5.01
N ASP A 22 6.03 0.09 5.99
CA ASP A 22 7.31 0.78 5.92
C ASP A 22 8.30 0.13 6.87
N ILE A 23 8.98 -0.90 6.38
CA ILE A 23 9.99 -1.63 7.14
C ILE A 23 11.28 -1.64 6.33
N ASP A 24 12.38 -1.23 6.92
CA ASP A 24 13.68 -1.29 6.28
C ASP A 24 14.35 -2.65 6.52
N PRO A 25 14.97 -3.23 5.48
CA PRO A 25 14.94 -2.83 4.06
C PRO A 25 13.68 -3.31 3.33
N ALA A 26 13.49 -2.88 2.09
CA ALA A 26 12.29 -3.19 1.29
C ALA A 26 11.92 -4.69 1.22
N PRO A 27 12.86 -5.65 1.14
CA PRO A 27 12.49 -7.06 1.21
C PRO A 27 11.76 -7.45 2.47
N GLN A 28 12.01 -6.79 3.60
CA GLN A 28 11.30 -7.04 4.86
C GLN A 28 9.87 -6.50 4.80
N THR A 29 9.64 -5.39 4.12
CA THR A 29 8.29 -4.87 3.89
C THR A 29 7.47 -5.85 3.07
N LEU A 30 8.07 -6.41 2.01
CA LEU A 30 7.41 -7.43 1.19
C LEU A 30 7.09 -8.68 1.99
N GLU A 31 8.00 -9.12 2.84
CA GLU A 31 7.77 -10.28 3.69
C GLU A 31 6.61 -10.03 4.66
N ALA A 32 6.54 -8.84 5.25
CA ALA A 32 5.42 -8.44 6.10
C ALA A 32 4.10 -8.49 5.34
N LEU A 33 4.07 -7.96 4.11
CA LEU A 33 2.88 -8.00 3.26
C LEU A 33 2.41 -9.44 3.02
N LYS A 34 3.34 -10.34 2.72
CA LYS A 34 3.01 -11.76 2.48
C LYS A 34 2.40 -12.44 3.69
N ASN A 35 2.71 -11.97 4.89
CA ASN A 35 2.22 -12.55 6.15
C ASN A 35 0.95 -11.88 6.67
N LEU A 36 0.49 -10.79 6.05
CA LEU A 36 -0.76 -10.15 6.44
C LEU A 36 -1.97 -11.01 6.06
N PRO A 37 -2.99 -11.07 6.93
CA PRO A 37 -4.19 -11.88 6.66
C PRO A 37 -5.17 -11.15 5.75
N LEU A 38 -4.79 -10.91 4.50
CA LEU A 38 -5.55 -10.10 3.54
C LEU A 38 -6.88 -10.72 3.11
N ASP A 39 -7.07 -12.03 3.36
CA ASP A 39 -8.35 -12.71 3.09
C ASP A 39 -9.38 -12.48 4.20
N ASP A 40 -8.91 -12.23 5.43
CA ASP A 40 -9.76 -12.09 6.60
C ASP A 40 -9.92 -10.64 7.06
N TYR A 41 -8.94 -9.81 6.79
CA TYR A 41 -8.90 -8.40 7.19
C TYR A 41 -8.68 -7.52 5.97
N ARG A 42 -9.40 -6.40 5.91
CA ARG A 42 -9.29 -5.46 4.81
C ARG A 42 -8.83 -4.10 5.33
N PHE A 43 -8.14 -3.35 4.48
CA PHE A 43 -7.63 -2.02 4.81
C PHE A 43 -8.21 -1.02 3.83
N SER A 44 -8.84 0.04 4.32
CA SER A 44 -9.47 1.02 3.43
C SER A 44 -8.45 1.78 2.60
N VAL A 45 -7.34 2.18 3.22
CA VAL A 45 -6.23 2.88 2.56
C VAL A 45 -4.93 2.19 2.95
N ILE A 46 -4.06 1.96 1.97
CA ILE A 46 -2.73 1.41 2.19
C ILE A 46 -1.70 2.35 1.56
N THR A 47 -0.71 2.77 2.36
CA THR A 47 0.50 3.38 1.83
C THR A 47 1.64 2.39 2.00
N TYR A 48 2.33 2.10 0.90
CA TYR A 48 3.35 1.06 0.85
C TYR A 48 4.68 1.66 0.42
N GLU A 49 5.67 1.64 1.31
CA GLU A 49 7.00 2.13 0.99
C GLU A 49 7.78 1.06 0.23
N THR A 50 8.05 1.35 -1.04
CA THR A 50 8.73 0.43 -1.94
C THR A 50 10.23 0.60 -1.95
N ASP A 51 10.70 1.82 -1.71
CA ASP A 51 12.10 2.22 -1.87
C ASP A 51 12.67 1.77 -3.22
N VAL A 52 11.87 1.89 -4.27
CA VAL A 52 12.22 1.41 -5.60
C VAL A 52 13.50 2.05 -6.13
N TYR A 53 13.79 3.27 -5.70
CA TYR A 53 15.02 3.96 -6.07
C TYR A 53 16.28 3.27 -5.55
N ARG A 54 16.16 2.43 -4.50
CA ARG A 54 17.27 1.67 -3.92
C ARG A 54 17.28 0.22 -4.36
N HIS A 55 16.10 -0.41 -4.48
CA HIS A 55 15.97 -1.85 -4.62
C HIS A 55 15.49 -2.31 -6.00
N GLY A 56 15.11 -1.35 -6.87
CA GLY A 56 14.62 -1.66 -8.20
C GLY A 56 13.15 -2.07 -8.23
N ALA A 57 12.66 -2.38 -9.42
CA ALA A 57 11.25 -2.58 -9.68
C ALA A 57 10.74 -4.00 -9.36
N ASP A 58 11.61 -4.99 -9.24
CA ASP A 58 11.18 -6.40 -9.08
C ASP A 58 10.37 -6.61 -7.80
N ILE A 59 10.83 -6.04 -6.69
CA ILE A 59 10.14 -6.13 -5.40
C ILE A 59 8.81 -5.37 -5.48
N GLN A 60 8.81 -4.21 -6.11
CA GLN A 60 7.58 -3.43 -6.33
C GLN A 60 6.57 -4.20 -7.17
N ASP A 61 7.01 -4.84 -8.24
CA ASP A 61 6.12 -5.62 -9.12
C ASP A 61 5.47 -6.77 -8.36
N GLU A 62 6.22 -7.46 -7.52
CA GLU A 62 5.69 -8.54 -6.69
C GLU A 62 4.67 -8.02 -5.68
N GLN A 63 4.97 -6.92 -5.01
CA GLN A 63 4.06 -6.26 -4.08
C GLN A 63 2.76 -5.84 -4.77
N MET A 64 2.86 -5.25 -5.96
CA MET A 64 1.69 -4.84 -6.72
C MET A 64 0.83 -6.04 -7.11
N ALA A 65 1.45 -7.14 -7.54
CA ALA A 65 0.72 -8.36 -7.90
C ALA A 65 -0.07 -8.92 -6.71
N ILE A 66 0.52 -8.91 -5.52
CA ILE A 66 -0.15 -9.37 -4.31
C ILE A 66 -1.37 -8.51 -3.99
N LEU A 67 -1.23 -7.19 -3.96
CA LEU A 67 -2.34 -6.30 -3.64
C LEU A 67 -3.44 -6.34 -4.70
N LYS A 68 -3.09 -6.40 -5.97
CA LYS A 68 -4.09 -6.54 -7.04
C LYS A 68 -4.83 -7.85 -6.95
N SER A 69 -4.16 -8.94 -6.62
CA SER A 69 -4.80 -10.26 -6.48
C SER A 69 -5.81 -10.30 -5.33
N HIS A 70 -5.66 -9.42 -4.35
CA HIS A 70 -6.61 -9.28 -3.24
C HIS A 70 -7.66 -8.18 -3.48
N GLY A 71 -7.75 -7.66 -4.70
CA GLY A 71 -8.79 -6.72 -5.08
C GLY A 71 -8.53 -5.27 -4.70
N TYR A 72 -7.31 -4.91 -4.33
CA TYR A 72 -6.97 -3.52 -4.05
C TYR A 72 -6.74 -2.72 -5.34
N GLN A 73 -7.07 -1.45 -5.29
CA GLN A 73 -6.92 -0.52 -6.40
C GLN A 73 -5.70 0.38 -6.19
N LEU A 74 -4.80 0.38 -7.16
CA LEU A 74 -3.68 1.33 -7.16
C LEU A 74 -4.21 2.73 -7.46
N VAL A 75 -3.85 3.68 -6.62
CA VAL A 75 -4.21 5.10 -6.77
C VAL A 75 -3.02 5.88 -7.30
N ALA A 76 -1.88 5.78 -6.64
CA ALA A 76 -0.69 6.52 -7.01
C ALA A 76 0.54 5.62 -6.93
N LYS A 77 1.34 5.65 -7.99
CA LYS A 77 2.55 4.85 -8.10
C LYS A 77 3.78 5.75 -8.09
N ASN A 78 4.84 5.28 -7.42
CA ASN A 78 6.12 5.97 -7.41
C ASN A 78 6.04 7.41 -6.90
N ILE A 79 5.32 7.59 -5.79
CA ILE A 79 5.33 8.87 -5.08
C ILE A 79 6.76 9.19 -4.70
N LYS A 80 7.16 10.43 -4.92
CA LYS A 80 8.55 10.85 -4.71
C LYS A 80 8.69 11.67 -3.43
N CYS A 81 9.85 11.49 -2.80
CA CYS A 81 10.34 12.40 -1.77
C CYS A 81 11.74 12.85 -2.20
N GLU A 82 11.94 14.15 -2.32
CA GLU A 82 13.22 14.71 -2.79
C GLU A 82 13.69 14.10 -4.11
N GLY A 83 12.75 13.87 -5.03
CA GLY A 83 13.03 13.31 -6.34
C GLY A 83 13.17 11.80 -6.39
N ASN A 84 13.13 11.10 -5.26
CA ASN A 84 13.30 9.65 -5.19
C ASN A 84 11.97 8.94 -5.07
N PRO A 85 11.60 8.04 -6.01
CA PRO A 85 10.37 7.27 -5.91
C PRO A 85 10.47 6.26 -4.76
N TYR A 86 9.54 6.35 -3.81
CA TYR A 86 9.65 5.55 -2.58
C TYR A 86 8.35 4.90 -2.13
N GLU A 87 7.17 5.32 -2.62
CA GLU A 87 5.91 4.91 -2.03
C GLU A 87 4.82 4.75 -3.08
N ASP A 88 3.95 3.77 -2.89
CA ASP A 88 2.73 3.57 -3.68
C ASP A 88 1.52 3.70 -2.75
N TRP A 89 0.40 4.21 -3.28
CA TRP A 89 -0.86 4.39 -2.53
C TRP A 89 -1.96 3.52 -3.12
N TRP A 90 -2.68 2.84 -2.24
CA TRP A 90 -3.72 1.88 -2.60
C TRP A 90 -4.98 2.12 -1.78
N VAL A 91 -6.12 1.72 -2.33
CA VAL A 91 -7.40 1.74 -1.61
C VAL A 91 -8.15 0.43 -1.82
N ASP A 92 -9.06 0.14 -0.88
CA ASP A 92 -10.06 -0.91 -1.06
C ASP A 92 -11.25 -0.28 -1.82
N PRO A 93 -11.48 -0.66 -3.08
CA PRO A 93 -12.52 -0.04 -3.90
C PRO A 93 -13.95 -0.38 -3.41
N ALA A 94 -14.11 -1.37 -2.55
CA ALA A 94 -15.40 -1.67 -1.93
C ALA A 94 -15.79 -0.63 -0.88
N ILE A 95 -14.81 0.09 -0.32
CA ILE A 95 -15.00 1.07 0.75
C ILE A 95 -14.80 2.50 0.25
N VAL A 96 -13.75 2.72 -0.55
CA VAL A 96 -13.40 4.05 -1.05
C VAL A 96 -13.86 4.16 -2.50
N SER A 97 -14.83 5.01 -2.75
CA SER A 97 -15.39 5.18 -4.09
C SER A 97 -14.39 5.80 -5.06
N GLU A 98 -14.56 5.50 -6.34
CA GLU A 98 -13.71 6.06 -7.39
C GLU A 98 -13.73 7.59 -7.41
N ASP A 99 -14.88 8.21 -7.15
CA ASP A 99 -14.97 9.66 -7.08
C ASP A 99 -14.08 10.23 -5.96
N THR A 100 -13.88 9.46 -4.90
CA THR A 100 -13.03 9.88 -3.77
C THR A 100 -11.55 9.79 -4.12
N TRP A 101 -11.08 8.68 -4.71
CA TRP A 101 -9.65 8.47 -4.93
C TRP A 101 -9.14 8.96 -6.28
N ARG A 102 -10.01 9.08 -7.30
CA ARG A 102 -9.60 9.49 -8.65
C ARG A 102 -8.79 10.80 -8.69
N PRO A 103 -9.14 11.85 -7.92
CA PRO A 103 -8.34 13.08 -7.93
C PRO A 103 -6.87 12.91 -7.56
N PHE A 104 -6.54 11.84 -6.83
CA PHE A 104 -5.18 11.55 -6.39
C PHE A 104 -4.44 10.58 -7.29
N ARG A 105 -5.10 10.12 -8.36
CA ARG A 105 -4.51 9.14 -9.28
C ARG A 105 -3.29 9.73 -9.99
N THR A 106 -2.21 8.95 -9.99
CA THR A 106 -1.04 9.26 -10.80
C THR A 106 -0.35 7.96 -11.23
N ASP A 107 0.00 7.88 -12.51
CA ASP A 107 0.77 6.79 -13.08
C ASP A 107 2.24 7.15 -13.19
N ILE A 108 2.59 8.41 -12.92
CA ILE A 108 3.93 8.97 -13.01
C ILE A 108 4.32 9.42 -11.62
N GLY A 109 5.57 9.17 -11.25
CA GLY A 109 6.07 9.62 -9.96
C GLY A 109 5.88 11.11 -9.74
N SER A 110 5.19 11.45 -8.68
CA SER A 110 4.94 12.83 -8.25
C SER A 110 5.37 13.00 -6.81
N ASP A 111 5.70 14.23 -6.46
CA ASP A 111 5.90 14.57 -5.05
C ASP A 111 4.57 14.39 -4.30
N SER A 112 4.64 13.90 -3.07
CA SER A 112 3.43 13.63 -2.28
C SER A 112 2.58 14.89 -2.09
N MET A 113 3.21 16.05 -1.93
CA MET A 113 2.48 17.31 -1.76
C MET A 113 1.79 17.73 -3.06
N GLU A 114 2.38 17.45 -4.22
CA GLU A 114 1.74 17.74 -5.51
C GLU A 114 0.45 16.94 -5.66
N VAL A 115 0.46 15.67 -5.24
CA VAL A 115 -0.72 14.81 -5.32
C VAL A 115 -1.81 15.30 -4.37
N ILE A 116 -1.45 15.64 -3.13
CA ILE A 116 -2.40 16.08 -2.11
C ILE A 116 -3.05 17.41 -2.46
N LEU A 117 -2.29 18.32 -3.08
CA LEU A 117 -2.75 19.67 -3.40
C LEU A 117 -3.42 19.82 -4.77
N LYS A 118 -3.65 18.72 -5.45
CA LYS A 118 -4.35 18.77 -6.74
C LYS A 118 -5.72 19.40 -6.67
#